data_b334e9cc1bd1e61a6e8e6e5f2fc6bae0
#
_entry.id   b334e9cc1bd1e61a6e8e6e5f2fc6bae0
#
_cell.length_a   1.000
_cell.length_b   1.000
_cell.length_c   1.000
_cell.angle_alpha   90.00
_cell.angle_beta   90.00
_cell.angle_gamma   90.00
#
_symmetry.space_group_name_H-M   'P 1'
#
loop_
_entity.id
_entity.type
_entity.pdbx_description
1 polymer ?
#
loop_
_entity_poly.entity_id
_entity_poly.type
_entity_poly.pdbx_seq_one_letter_code
_entity_poly.pdbx_strand_id
1 'polypeptide(L)' 'MAITIEALNERKTAIQTDMEKLRDTISQLDNKRQELVNNLNALSGALQQCDQFIVELQEEEKPKKEKKHENI' A
#
# COMPACT_ATOMS: atom_id res chain seq x y z
N MET A 1 34.70 -40.40 0.86
CA MET A 1 34.51 -39.44 -0.16
C MET A 1 34.92 -38.05 0.29
N ALA A 2 35.77 -37.43 -0.45
CA ALA A 2 36.35 -36.17 -0.01
C ALA A 2 35.62 -34.98 -0.66
N ILE A 3 35.41 -33.97 0.15
CA ILE A 3 34.86 -32.70 -0.34
C ILE A 3 36.07 -31.89 -0.81
N THR A 4 36.03 -31.47 -2.04
CA THR A 4 37.15 -30.72 -2.60
C THR A 4 36.91 -29.22 -2.48
N ILE A 5 37.99 -28.46 -2.54
CA ILE A 5 37.92 -27.01 -2.52
C ILE A 5 37.13 -26.52 -3.70
N GLU A 6 37.29 -27.19 -4.84
CA GLU A 6 36.55 -26.86 -6.04
C GLU A 6 35.04 -26.95 -5.83
N ALA A 7 34.61 -28.07 -5.24
CA ALA A 7 33.19 -28.30 -4.99
C ALA A 7 32.66 -27.28 -4.01
N LEU A 8 33.42 -26.92 -3.00
CA LEU A 8 33.01 -25.92 -2.04
C LEU A 8 32.93 -24.55 -2.67
N ASN A 9 33.86 -24.23 -3.56
CA ASN A 9 33.82 -22.96 -4.25
C ASN A 9 32.58 -22.82 -5.15
N GLU A 10 32.25 -23.93 -5.83
CA GLU A 10 31.06 -23.95 -6.67
C GLU A 10 29.80 -23.74 -5.83
N ARG A 11 29.78 -24.43 -4.71
CA ARG A 11 28.63 -24.30 -3.81
C ARG A 11 28.51 -22.88 -3.26
N LYS A 12 29.65 -22.31 -2.90
CA LYS A 12 29.70 -20.94 -2.40
C LYS A 12 29.16 -19.98 -3.43
N THR A 13 29.57 -20.13 -4.68
CA THR A 13 29.12 -19.27 -5.75
C THR A 13 27.61 -19.39 -5.94
N ALA A 14 27.11 -20.63 -5.92
CA ALA A 14 25.68 -20.86 -6.07
C ALA A 14 24.88 -20.19 -4.95
N ILE A 15 25.38 -20.30 -3.72
CA ILE A 15 24.74 -19.69 -2.58
C ILE A 15 24.74 -18.17 -2.70
N GLN A 16 25.86 -17.60 -3.11
CA GLN A 16 25.96 -16.16 -3.29
C GLN A 16 25.01 -15.66 -4.35
N THR A 17 24.87 -16.40 -5.43
CA THR A 17 23.93 -16.04 -6.49
C THR A 17 22.50 -16.07 -5.98
N ASP A 18 22.16 -17.10 -5.22
CA ASP A 18 20.82 -17.23 -4.66
C ASP A 18 20.54 -16.10 -3.68
N MET A 19 21.54 -15.73 -2.88
CA MET A 19 21.38 -14.63 -1.95
C MET A 19 21.11 -13.32 -2.66
N GLU A 20 21.80 -13.07 -3.76
CA GLU A 20 21.58 -11.87 -4.55
C GLU A 20 20.18 -11.82 -5.12
N LYS A 21 19.73 -12.96 -5.62
CA LYS A 21 18.38 -13.03 -6.17
C LYS A 21 17.34 -12.75 -5.09
N LEU A 22 17.56 -13.29 -3.90
CA LEU A 22 16.64 -13.05 -2.81
C LEU A 22 16.64 -11.58 -2.39
N ARG A 23 17.82 -10.97 -2.35
CA ARG A 23 17.90 -9.54 -2.03
C ARG A 23 17.16 -8.70 -3.04
N ASP A 24 17.30 -9.04 -4.32
CA ASP A 24 16.59 -8.32 -5.37
C ASP A 24 15.08 -8.48 -5.21
N THR A 25 14.65 -9.69 -4.89
CA THR A 25 13.24 -9.96 -4.70
C THR A 25 12.71 -9.15 -3.52
N ILE A 26 13.47 -9.09 -2.44
CA ILE A 26 13.07 -8.29 -1.27
C ILE A 26 12.94 -6.82 -1.64
N SER A 27 13.90 -6.31 -2.40
CA SER A 27 13.83 -4.92 -2.86
C SER A 27 12.60 -4.65 -3.69
N GLN A 28 12.28 -5.56 -4.59
CA GLN A 28 11.11 -5.42 -5.43
C GLN A 28 9.83 -5.45 -4.62
N LEU A 29 9.79 -6.34 -3.62
CA LEU A 29 8.63 -6.42 -2.74
C LEU A 29 8.48 -5.16 -1.91
N ASP A 30 9.59 -4.61 -1.44
CA ASP A 30 9.54 -3.35 -0.69
C ASP A 30 9.00 -2.22 -1.54
N ASN A 31 9.44 -2.13 -2.78
CA ASN A 31 8.95 -1.12 -3.70
C ASN A 31 7.46 -1.31 -3.97
N LYS A 32 7.05 -2.56 -4.16
CA LYS A 32 5.65 -2.86 -4.40
C LYS A 32 4.80 -2.52 -3.19
N ARG A 33 5.32 -2.81 -2.02
CA ARG A 33 4.63 -2.47 -0.78
C ARG A 33 4.43 -0.97 -0.67
N GLN A 34 5.48 -0.21 -1.00
CA GLN A 34 5.40 1.24 -0.93
C GLN A 34 4.34 1.77 -1.88
N GLU A 35 4.30 1.22 -3.09
CA GLU A 35 3.28 1.60 -4.06
C GLU A 35 1.89 1.34 -3.54
N LEU A 36 1.71 0.16 -2.95
CA LEU A 36 0.40 -0.23 -2.44
C LEU A 36 -0.02 0.64 -1.27
N VAL A 37 0.92 0.99 -0.41
CA VAL A 37 0.64 1.89 0.70
C VAL A 37 0.24 3.26 0.18
N ASN A 38 0.95 3.75 -0.82
CA ASN A 38 0.63 5.04 -1.43
C ASN A 38 -0.77 5.02 -2.04
N ASN A 39 -1.10 3.93 -2.72
CA ASN A 39 -2.43 3.79 -3.32
C ASN A 39 -3.52 3.74 -2.25
N LEU A 40 -3.25 3.03 -1.18
CA LEU A 40 -4.20 2.95 -0.08
C LEU A 40 -4.44 4.32 0.52
N ASN A 41 -3.38 5.08 0.73
CA ASN A 41 -3.50 6.42 1.28
C ASN A 41 -4.31 7.32 0.37
N ALA A 42 -4.07 7.23 -0.93
CA ALA A 42 -4.82 8.02 -1.89
C ALA A 42 -6.31 7.67 -1.88
N LEU A 43 -6.60 6.37 -1.80
CA LEU A 43 -7.98 5.92 -1.76
C LEU A 43 -8.66 6.34 -0.46
N SER A 44 -7.93 6.30 0.64
CA SER A 44 -8.45 6.75 1.93
C SER A 44 -8.84 8.22 1.87
N GLY A 45 -7.97 9.03 1.25
CA GLY A 45 -8.27 10.44 1.09
C GLY A 45 -9.49 10.68 0.23
N ALA A 46 -9.61 9.91 -0.85
CA ALA A 46 -10.77 10.02 -1.72
C ALA A 46 -12.05 9.62 -0.98
N LEU A 47 -11.96 8.60 -0.16
CA LEU A 47 -13.11 8.15 0.61
C LEU A 47 -13.56 9.22 1.59
N GLN A 48 -12.61 9.83 2.29
CA GLN A 48 -12.93 10.91 3.21
C GLN A 48 -13.62 12.06 2.50
N GLN A 49 -13.15 12.37 1.32
CA GLN A 49 -13.74 13.46 0.54
C GLN A 49 -15.15 13.12 0.13
N CYS A 50 -15.40 11.89 -0.28
CA CYS A 50 -16.75 11.47 -0.61
C CYS A 50 -17.68 11.56 0.60
N ASP A 51 -17.20 11.12 1.74
CA ASP A 51 -17.99 11.21 2.97
C ASP A 51 -18.32 12.64 3.31
N GLN A 52 -17.36 13.52 3.14
CA GLN A 52 -17.56 14.93 3.41
C GLN A 52 -18.62 15.52 2.48
N PHE A 53 -18.55 15.19 1.20
CA PHE A 53 -19.55 15.67 0.25
C PHE A 53 -20.93 15.14 0.59
N ILE A 54 -21.01 13.89 1.00
CA ILE A 54 -22.28 13.32 1.39
C ILE A 54 -22.88 14.07 2.56
N VAL A 55 -22.07 14.34 3.56
CA VAL A 55 -22.53 15.09 4.72
C VAL A 55 -23.00 16.48 4.31
N GLU A 56 -22.24 17.15 3.46
CA GLU A 56 -22.61 18.48 3.01
C GLU A 56 -23.93 18.48 2.26
N LEU A 57 -24.12 17.49 1.41
CA LEU A 57 -25.37 17.41 0.67
C LEU A 57 -26.54 17.10 1.58
N GLN A 58 -26.35 16.26 2.56
CA GLN A 58 -27.38 15.95 3.52
C GLN A 58 -27.76 17.18 4.33
N GLU A 59 -26.77 17.96 4.71
CA GLU A 59 -27.01 19.17 5.46
C GLU A 59 -27.79 20.20 4.64
N GLU A 60 -27.46 20.28 3.38
CA GLU A 60 -28.18 21.20 2.51
C GLU A 60 -29.67 20.87 2.44
N GLU A 61 -29.95 19.59 2.36
CA GLU A 61 -31.34 19.18 2.24
C GLU A 61 -32.12 19.35 3.53
N LYS A 62 -31.50 18.92 4.63
CA LYS A 62 -32.19 19.01 5.90
C LYS A 62 -32.44 20.40 6.38
N PRO A 63 -31.42 21.25 6.42
CA PRO A 63 -31.63 22.58 6.96
C PRO A 63 -32.72 23.37 6.26
N LYS A 64 -32.82 23.19 4.98
CA LYS A 64 -33.82 23.89 4.25
C LYS A 64 -35.18 23.55 4.73
N LYS A 65 -35.43 22.31 4.97
CA LYS A 65 -36.71 21.87 5.43
C LYS A 65 -36.97 22.33 6.83
N GLU A 66 -36.03 22.19 7.69
CA GLU A 66 -36.22 22.55 9.07
C GLU A 66 -36.33 24.02 9.30
N LYS A 67 -35.50 24.76 8.62
CA LYS A 67 -35.54 26.18 8.79
C LYS A 67 -36.83 26.77 8.36
N LYS A 68 -37.38 26.20 7.43
CA LYS A 68 -38.62 26.65 7.05
C LYS A 68 -39.56 26.52 8.09
N HIS A 69 -39.31 25.93 8.88
CA HIS A 69 -39.96 25.74 9.94
C HIS A 69 -39.57 26.40 10.98
N GLU A 70 -38.85 27.05 11.11
CA GLU A 70 -38.29 27.79 11.86
C GLU A 70 -38.19 28.61 11.88
N ASN A 71 -38.63 28.67 11.52
CA ASN A 71 -38.34 29.20 11.48
C ASN A 71 -38.36 29.19 11.67
N ILE A 72 -38.66 29.00 11.86
CA ILE A 72 -38.41 28.90 12.10
C ILE A 72 -37.99 28.90 12.30
#